data_4f256d6cf2e776af3d03c25accfa31bf
#
_entry.id   4f256d6cf2e776af3d03c25accfa31bf
#
_cell.length_a   1.000
_cell.length_b   1.000
_cell.length_c   1.000
_cell.angle_alpha   90.00
_cell.angle_beta   90.00
_cell.angle_gamma   90.00
#
_symmetry.space_group_name_H-M   'P 1'
#
loop_
_entity.id
_entity.type
_entity.pdbx_description
1 polymer ?
#
loop_
_entity_poly.entity_id
_entity_poly.type
_entity_poly.pdbx_seq_one_letter_code
_entity_poly.pdbx_strand_id
1 'polypeptide(L)'
;MVIIYGLKTCPYCDYIKAQLAGKEDQFHYIDIGTNVKYMSEFIRLRDTRPEFDHSKKIGDIGIPAFVLEDGSITLDPAKVGLVEYGTQVQACSVEDHRNGKQGC
;
A
#
# COMPACT_ATOMS: atom_id res chain seq x y z
N MET A 1 11.03 -6.80 10.86
CA MET A 1 10.20 -5.60 10.70
C MET A 1 9.64 -5.53 9.30
N VAL A 2 8.36 -5.26 9.18
CA VAL A 2 7.71 -5.12 7.88
C VAL A 2 7.92 -3.69 7.38
N ILE A 3 8.36 -3.55 6.14
CA ILE A 3 8.52 -2.24 5.51
C ILE A 3 7.31 -1.96 4.64
N ILE A 4 6.72 -0.78 4.79
CA ILE A 4 5.54 -0.39 4.02
C ILE A 4 5.92 0.80 3.14
N TYR A 5 5.71 0.65 1.83
CA TYR A 5 5.86 1.77 0.90
C TYR A 5 4.48 2.34 0.63
N GLY A 6 4.32 3.62 0.89
CA GLY A 6 3.07 4.30 0.70
C GLY A 6 3.27 5.74 0.24
N LEU A 7 2.16 6.48 0.13
CA LEU A 7 2.20 7.85 -0.32
C LEU A 7 1.15 8.64 0.45
N LYS A 8 1.52 9.82 0.92
CA LYS A 8 0.66 10.62 1.78
C LYS A 8 -0.68 10.95 1.12
N THR A 9 -0.68 11.16 -0.18
CA THR A 9 -1.89 11.54 -0.89
C THR A 9 -2.78 10.35 -1.26
N CYS A 10 -2.35 9.14 -0.95
CA CYS A 10 -3.13 7.93 -1.21
C CYS A 10 -4.01 7.61 0.00
N PRO A 11 -5.35 7.61 -0.16
CA PRO A 11 -6.22 7.34 1.00
C PRO A 11 -6.05 5.93 1.56
N TYR A 12 -5.73 4.97 0.71
CA TYR A 12 -5.47 3.60 1.18
C TYR A 12 -4.25 3.57 2.08
N CYS A 13 -3.21 4.30 1.70
CA CYS A 13 -1.97 4.35 2.47
C CYS A 13 -2.18 5.07 3.80
N ASP A 14 -2.97 6.14 3.81
CA ASP A 14 -3.29 6.86 5.04
C ASP A 14 -4.05 5.96 6.01
N TYR A 15 -4.97 5.18 5.50
CA TYR A 15 -5.74 4.26 6.33
C TYR A 15 -4.83 3.22 6.99
N ILE A 16 -3.88 2.69 6.22
CA ILE A 16 -2.91 1.74 6.74
C ILE A 16 -2.00 2.41 7.77
N LYS A 17 -1.52 3.61 7.45
CA LYS A 17 -0.62 4.33 8.35
C LYS A 17 -1.27 4.60 9.70
N ALA A 18 -2.56 4.92 9.70
CA ALA A 18 -3.28 5.20 10.94
C ALA A 18 -3.34 3.99 11.86
N GLN A 19 -3.22 2.79 11.31
CA GLN A 19 -3.25 1.56 12.12
C GLN A 19 -1.91 1.27 12.78
N LEU A 20 -0.85 1.98 12.43
CA LEU A 20 0.49 1.68 12.92
C LEU A 20 0.81 2.31 14.26
N ALA A 21 -0.07 3.16 14.78
CA ALA A 21 0.13 3.78 16.09
C ALA A 21 0.30 2.69 17.14
N GLY A 22 1.40 2.77 17.90
CA GLY A 22 1.72 1.76 18.89
C GLY A 22 2.38 0.51 18.33
N LYS A 23 2.65 0.46 17.03
CA LYS A 23 3.26 -0.70 16.38
C LYS A 23 4.55 -0.34 15.65
N GLU A 24 5.18 0.75 16.06
CA GLU A 24 6.38 1.25 15.37
C GLU A 24 7.55 0.28 15.44
N ASP A 25 7.54 -0.63 16.39
CA ASP A 25 8.57 -1.66 16.50
C ASP A 25 8.36 -2.81 15.52
N GLN A 26 7.20 -2.89 14.89
CA GLN A 26 6.86 -3.97 13.95
C GLN A 26 6.83 -3.51 12.51
N PHE A 27 6.57 -2.22 12.28
CA PHE A 27 6.38 -1.67 10.94
C PHE A 27 7.23 -0.42 10.74
N HIS A 28 7.80 -0.32 9.56
CA HIS A 28 8.53 0.87 9.14
C HIS A 28 7.85 1.43 7.89
N TYR A 29 7.21 2.58 8.02
CA TYR A 29 6.47 3.20 6.92
C TYR A 29 7.38 4.17 6.18
N ILE A 30 7.46 4.00 4.86
CA ILE A 30 8.24 4.87 3.99
C ILE A 30 7.29 5.56 3.02
N ASP A 31 7.26 6.88 3.08
CA ASP A 31 6.49 7.69 2.13
C ASP A 31 7.37 7.94 0.92
N ILE A 32 7.00 7.35 -0.20
CA ILE A 32 7.80 7.45 -1.42
C ILE A 32 7.79 8.84 -2.04
N GLY A 33 6.91 9.72 -1.55
CA GLY A 33 6.84 11.09 -2.02
C GLY A 33 7.74 12.05 -1.28
N THR A 34 8.37 11.62 -0.18
CA THR A 34 9.22 12.51 0.62
C THR A 34 10.66 12.60 0.13
N ASN A 35 11.08 11.64 -0.68
CA ASN A 35 12.45 11.60 -1.17
C ASN A 35 12.49 10.78 -2.44
N VAL A 36 13.11 11.32 -3.47
CA VAL A 36 13.18 10.65 -4.77
C VAL A 36 13.91 9.29 -4.66
N LYS A 37 14.79 9.16 -3.69
CA LYS A 37 15.48 7.89 -3.45
C LYS A 37 14.48 6.80 -3.07
N TYR A 38 13.53 7.11 -2.22
CA TYR A 38 12.50 6.14 -1.82
C TYR A 38 11.61 5.79 -3.00
N MET A 39 11.27 6.78 -3.82
CA MET A 39 10.51 6.55 -5.04
C MET A 39 11.25 5.59 -5.96
N SER A 40 12.54 5.80 -6.15
CA SER A 40 13.36 4.94 -7.01
C SER A 40 13.41 3.50 -6.49
N GLU A 41 13.56 3.35 -5.18
CA GLU A 41 13.57 2.02 -4.56
C GLU A 41 12.27 1.29 -4.81
N PHE A 42 11.16 1.99 -4.63
CA PHE A 42 9.84 1.40 -4.85
C PHE A 42 9.64 1.02 -6.31
N ILE A 43 10.01 1.92 -7.23
CA ILE A 43 9.85 1.65 -8.67
C ILE A 43 10.65 0.42 -9.07
N ARG A 44 11.86 0.26 -8.53
CA ARG A 44 12.66 -0.92 -8.82
C ARG A 44 11.97 -2.20 -8.38
N LEU A 45 11.36 -2.18 -7.19
CA LEU A 45 10.59 -3.35 -6.74
C LEU A 45 9.41 -3.61 -7.67
N ARG A 46 8.66 -2.56 -7.99
CA ARG A 46 7.47 -2.67 -8.83
C ARG A 46 7.82 -3.25 -10.19
N ASP A 47 8.95 -2.82 -10.77
CA ASP A 47 9.34 -3.24 -12.10
C ASP A 47 9.88 -4.67 -12.16
N THR A 48 10.39 -5.19 -11.05
CA THR A 48 11.11 -6.46 -11.06
C THR A 48 10.40 -7.59 -10.34
N ARG A 49 9.35 -7.28 -9.55
CA ARG A 49 8.69 -8.30 -8.73
C ARG A 49 7.32 -8.65 -9.31
N PRO A 50 7.02 -9.96 -9.43
CA PRO A 50 5.75 -10.40 -10.03
C PRO A 50 4.53 -10.04 -9.18
N GLU A 51 4.71 -9.74 -7.91
CA GLU A 51 3.60 -9.33 -7.05
C GLU A 51 2.91 -8.07 -7.54
N PHE A 52 3.59 -7.27 -8.37
CA PHE A 52 3.05 -6.03 -8.91
C PHE A 52 2.48 -6.19 -10.32
N ASP A 53 2.44 -7.40 -10.86
CA ASP A 53 2.02 -7.61 -12.25
C ASP A 53 0.60 -7.12 -12.49
N HIS A 54 -0.31 -7.41 -11.57
CA HIS A 54 -1.69 -6.95 -11.70
C HIS A 54 -1.78 -5.42 -11.63
N SER A 55 -1.05 -4.81 -10.71
CA SER A 55 -1.04 -3.35 -10.60
C SER A 55 -0.55 -2.71 -11.88
N LYS A 56 0.52 -3.24 -12.46
CA LYS A 56 1.05 -2.72 -13.72
C LYS A 56 0.04 -2.88 -14.85
N LYS A 57 -0.67 -4.00 -14.87
CA LYS A 57 -1.64 -4.27 -15.93
C LYS A 57 -2.79 -3.28 -15.92
N ILE A 58 -3.27 -2.90 -14.74
CA ILE A 58 -4.40 -1.99 -14.63
C ILE A 58 -3.99 -0.54 -14.48
N GLY A 59 -2.69 -0.25 -14.52
CA GLY A 59 -2.19 1.13 -14.40
C GLY A 59 -2.19 1.66 -13.00
N ASP A 60 -2.22 0.80 -12.00
CA ASP A 60 -2.17 1.19 -10.60
C ASP A 60 -0.72 1.32 -10.14
N ILE A 61 -0.49 2.13 -9.10
CA ILE A 61 0.85 2.30 -8.57
C ILE A 61 1.31 1.05 -7.83
N GLY A 62 0.43 0.43 -7.08
CA GLY A 62 0.77 -0.74 -6.29
C GLY A 62 1.10 -0.42 -4.85
N ILE A 63 0.52 0.63 -4.31
CA ILE A 63 0.70 1.02 -2.91
C ILE A 63 -0.64 0.92 -2.18
N PRO A 64 -0.63 0.62 -0.88
CA PRO A 64 0.54 0.33 -0.05
C PRO A 64 1.14 -1.04 -0.39
N ALA A 65 2.45 -1.13 -0.37
CA ALA A 65 3.16 -2.38 -0.61
C ALA A 65 3.92 -2.77 0.66
N PHE A 66 3.89 -4.05 0.99
CA PHE A 66 4.46 -4.56 2.24
C PHE A 66 5.61 -5.51 1.92
N VAL A 67 6.79 -5.18 2.43
CA VAL A 67 7.97 -6.04 2.31
C VAL A 67 8.19 -6.72 3.64
N LEU A 68 8.04 -8.04 3.65
CA LEU A 68 8.15 -8.82 4.88
C LEU A 68 9.61 -9.06 5.24
N GLU A 69 9.83 -9.60 6.44
CA GLU A 69 11.20 -9.80 6.94
C GLU A 69 12.01 -10.74 6.09
N ASP A 70 11.36 -11.69 5.44
CA ASP A 70 12.04 -12.65 4.58
C ASP A 70 12.26 -12.13 3.16
N GLY A 71 11.88 -10.88 2.91
CA GLY A 71 12.03 -10.26 1.59
C GLY A 71 10.86 -10.49 0.65
N SER A 72 9.87 -11.26 1.06
CA SER A 72 8.67 -11.45 0.24
C SER A 72 7.83 -10.17 0.26
N ILE A 73 6.98 -10.02 -0.75
CA ILE A 73 6.17 -8.83 -0.91
C ILE A 73 4.71 -9.23 -0.99
N THR A 74 3.85 -8.43 -0.35
CA THR A 74 2.41 -8.58 -0.52
C THR A 74 1.79 -7.20 -0.65
N LEU A 75 0.67 -7.13 -1.37
CA LEU A 75 -0.14 -5.91 -1.45
C LEU A 75 -1.40 -6.05 -0.60
N ASP A 76 -1.52 -7.14 0.12
CA ASP A 76 -2.70 -7.43 0.94
C ASP A 76 -2.39 -7.11 2.41
N PRO A 77 -3.00 -6.06 2.97
CA PRO A 77 -2.75 -5.69 4.37
C PRO A 77 -3.08 -6.80 5.35
N ALA A 78 -4.05 -7.65 5.02
CA ALA A 78 -4.45 -8.74 5.93
C ALA A 78 -3.30 -9.71 6.19
N LYS A 79 -2.39 -9.84 5.26
CA LYS A 79 -1.26 -10.75 5.39
C LYS A 79 -0.21 -10.27 6.38
N VAL A 80 -0.32 -9.01 6.80
CA VAL A 80 0.56 -8.46 7.83
C VAL A 80 -0.24 -8.03 9.06
N GLY A 81 -1.47 -8.48 9.16
CA GLY A 81 -2.30 -8.24 10.34
C GLY A 81 -2.98 -6.88 10.36
N LEU A 82 -3.10 -6.23 9.23
CA LEU A 82 -3.75 -4.93 9.12
C LEU A 82 -5.08 -5.05 8.38
N VAL A 83 -5.93 -4.04 8.55
CA VAL A 83 -7.25 -4.01 7.93
C VAL A 83 -7.18 -3.24 6.63
N GLU A 84 -7.75 -3.81 5.58
CA GLU A 84 -7.77 -3.18 4.27
C GLU A 84 -8.76 -2.02 4.22
N TYR A 85 -8.39 -0.98 3.50
CA TYR A 85 -9.25 0.19 3.33
C TYR A 85 -10.55 -0.22 2.66
N GLY A 86 -11.66 0.25 3.22
CA GLY A 86 -12.97 -0.03 2.66
C GLY A 86 -13.58 -1.34 3.10
N THR A 87 -12.86 -2.15 3.87
CA THR A 87 -13.37 -3.45 4.32
C THR A 87 -14.65 -3.31 5.12
N GLN A 88 -14.75 -2.29 5.97
CA GLN A 88 -15.94 -2.05 6.75
C GLN A 88 -16.98 -1.22 6.02
N VAL A 89 -16.63 -0.65 4.89
CA VAL A 89 -17.50 0.23 4.13
C VAL A 89 -18.12 -0.57 3.02
N GLN A 90 -19.34 -1.00 3.22
CA GLN A 90 -20.03 -1.80 2.23
C GLN A 90 -20.32 -0.98 0.99
N ALA A 91 -20.46 -1.64 -0.13
CA ALA A 91 -20.84 -1.02 -1.39
C ALA A 91 -19.77 -0.13 -2.01
N CYS A 92 -18.64 0.01 -1.37
CA CYS A 92 -17.58 0.83 -1.92
C CYS A 92 -16.68 -0.03 -2.78
N SER A 93 -16.93 -0.04 -4.07
CA SER A 93 -16.17 -0.85 -5.00
C SER A 93 -14.98 -0.06 -5.56
N VAL A 94 -14.06 -0.78 -6.19
CA VAL A 94 -12.91 -0.15 -6.84
C VAL A 94 -13.37 0.74 -7.98
N GLU A 95 -14.39 0.31 -8.71
CA GLU A 95 -14.94 1.14 -9.78
C GLU A 95 -15.50 2.44 -9.25
N ASP A 96 -16.17 2.39 -8.11
CA ASP A 96 -16.72 3.61 -7.52
C ASP A 96 -15.61 4.59 -7.19
N HIS A 97 -14.50 4.10 -6.68
CA HIS A 97 -13.35 4.96 -6.40
C HIS A 97 -12.80 5.58 -7.67
N ARG A 98 -12.67 4.81 -8.73
CA ARG A 98 -12.18 5.32 -10.00
C ARG A 98 -13.10 6.37 -10.58
N ASN A 99 -14.38 6.23 -10.34
CA ASN A 99 -15.38 7.18 -10.82
C ASN A 99 -15.52 8.37 -9.90
N GLY A 100 -14.73 8.46 -8.87
CA GLY A 100 -14.76 9.57 -7.95
C GLY A 100 -15.83 9.48 -6.90
N LYS A 101 -16.46 8.36 -6.74
CA LYS A 101 -17.51 8.17 -5.75
C LYS A 101 -16.89 7.81 -4.42
N GLN A 102 -16.27 8.76 -3.82
CA GLN A 102 -15.59 8.54 -2.56
C GLN A 102 -16.58 8.16 -1.47
N GLY A 103 -16.25 7.18 -0.70
CA GLY A 103 -17.06 6.78 0.42
C GLY A 103 -18.34 6.08 0.04
N CYS A 104 -18.43 5.72 -1.20
CA CYS A 104 -19.58 5.00 -1.68
C CYS A 104 -20.24 4.18 -0.61
#